data_8cbc7dea8aeb30bd33f854e7add5659c
#
_entry.id   8cbc7dea8aeb30bd33f854e7add5659c
#
_cell.length_a   1.000
_cell.length_b   1.000
_cell.length_c   1.000
_cell.angle_alpha   90.00
_cell.angle_beta   90.00
_cell.angle_gamma   90.00
#
_symmetry.space_group_name_H-M   'P 1'
#
loop_
_entity.id
_entity.type
_entity.pdbx_description
1 polymer ?
#
loop_
_entity_poly.entity_id
_entity_poly.type
_entity_poly.pdbx_seq_one_letter_code
_entity_poly.pdbx_strand_id
1 'polypeptide(L)'
;MKDNKRARTIRPPRTAWLLATACSLASAGAQAAGHFDVDDAGTLDPGQCQYEAWWGRTGPEPVNGLHIGPSCRAGPVELGLNLDRFSAAGMHSVVAGPQLKWNFFGAAADAPWSAALSLGAAFDLTRGGRAGGQFVLPVTWRPTGSLQIHANLGADWATGTGARTPRGGLAAEWALDDKVSLIAERSRAAGVWTSRIGGRFSLTPLISVDVSASRTGPQGVRGFVVGLNHEFAWK
;
A
#
# COMPACT_ATOMS: atom_id res chain seq x y z
N MET A 1 -8.12 -61.83 -43.33
CA MET A 1 -8.86 -60.56 -43.06
C MET A 1 -8.20 -59.88 -41.92
N LYS A 2 -7.45 -58.77 -42.19
CA LYS A 2 -6.80 -57.94 -41.15
C LYS A 2 -7.45 -56.57 -41.17
N ASP A 3 -8.25 -56.28 -40.13
CA ASP A 3 -8.89 -54.99 -39.95
C ASP A 3 -7.89 -53.98 -39.46
N ASN A 4 -7.65 -53.00 -40.28
CA ASN A 4 -6.70 -51.90 -40.03
C ASN A 4 -7.50 -50.67 -39.51
N LYS A 5 -7.69 -50.58 -38.16
CA LYS A 5 -8.32 -49.41 -37.55
C LYS A 5 -7.30 -48.26 -37.49
N ARG A 6 -7.43 -47.31 -38.41
CA ARG A 6 -6.70 -46.00 -38.36
C ARG A 6 -7.24 -45.17 -37.19
N ALA A 7 -6.37 -44.89 -36.24
CA ALA A 7 -6.63 -43.92 -35.18
C ALA A 7 -6.69 -42.48 -35.78
N ARG A 8 -7.85 -41.84 -35.68
CA ARG A 8 -8.04 -40.43 -36.01
C ARG A 8 -7.40 -39.58 -34.91
N THR A 9 -6.29 -38.93 -35.22
CA THR A 9 -5.73 -37.85 -34.37
C THR A 9 -6.61 -36.61 -34.51
N ILE A 10 -7.33 -36.30 -33.43
CA ILE A 10 -8.10 -35.06 -33.30
C ILE A 10 -7.09 -33.94 -33.00
N ARG A 11 -6.84 -33.06 -33.96
CA ARG A 11 -6.07 -31.83 -33.72
C ARG A 11 -6.98 -30.80 -33.02
N PRO A 12 -6.56 -30.21 -31.90
CA PRO A 12 -7.35 -29.15 -31.24
C PRO A 12 -7.42 -27.92 -32.17
N PRO A 13 -8.55 -27.18 -32.14
CA PRO A 13 -8.74 -26.02 -32.99
C PRO A 13 -7.75 -24.91 -32.61
N ARG A 14 -7.17 -24.25 -33.62
CA ARG A 14 -6.19 -23.16 -33.49
C ARG A 14 -6.65 -21.96 -32.65
N THR A 15 -7.94 -21.83 -32.39
CA THR A 15 -8.54 -20.82 -31.52
C THR A 15 -8.27 -21.02 -30.03
N ALA A 16 -7.91 -22.22 -29.55
CA ALA A 16 -7.59 -22.48 -28.16
C ALA A 16 -6.24 -21.88 -27.70
N TRP A 17 -5.33 -21.62 -28.64
CA TRP A 17 -4.01 -21.04 -28.37
C TRP A 17 -4.01 -19.51 -28.26
N LEU A 18 -5.01 -18.84 -28.86
CA LEU A 18 -5.13 -17.37 -28.80
C LEU A 18 -5.78 -16.89 -27.49
N LEU A 19 -6.54 -17.73 -26.80
CA LEU A 19 -7.13 -17.41 -25.49
C LEU A 19 -6.13 -17.60 -24.33
N ALA A 20 -5.14 -18.47 -24.47
CA ALA A 20 -4.12 -18.68 -23.44
C ALA A 20 -3.06 -17.59 -23.41
N THR A 21 -2.88 -16.81 -24.51
CA THR A 21 -1.88 -15.74 -24.60
C THR A 21 -2.43 -14.37 -24.19
N ALA A 22 -3.75 -14.23 -24.06
CA ALA A 22 -4.39 -12.96 -23.63
C ALA A 22 -4.51 -12.81 -22.10
N CYS A 23 -4.35 -13.89 -21.34
CA CYS A 23 -4.42 -13.85 -19.86
C CYS A 23 -3.09 -13.51 -19.17
N SER A 24 -2.00 -13.30 -19.90
CA SER A 24 -0.67 -13.10 -19.31
C SER A 24 -0.17 -11.65 -19.30
N LEU A 25 -1.02 -10.66 -19.61
CA LEU A 25 -0.61 -9.25 -19.70
C LEU A 25 -1.31 -8.29 -18.73
N ALA A 26 -2.06 -8.79 -17.75
CA ALA A 26 -2.76 -7.94 -16.79
C ALA A 26 -2.46 -8.32 -15.33
N SER A 27 -1.19 -8.44 -14.96
CA SER A 27 -0.79 -8.28 -13.56
C SER A 27 -0.23 -6.86 -13.39
N ALA A 28 -1.11 -5.84 -13.50
CA ALA A 28 -0.88 -4.58 -12.82
C ALA A 28 -0.79 -4.94 -11.34
N GLY A 29 0.42 -4.91 -10.76
CA GLY A 29 0.61 -5.22 -9.35
C GLY A 29 -0.26 -4.27 -8.54
N ALA A 30 -1.30 -4.81 -7.88
CA ALA A 30 -2.01 -4.06 -6.87
C ALA A 30 -0.98 -3.72 -5.78
N GLN A 31 -0.67 -2.45 -5.63
CA GLN A 31 0.19 -1.96 -4.56
C GLN A 31 -0.71 -1.55 -3.41
N ALA A 32 -0.45 -2.06 -2.20
CA ALA A 32 -1.09 -1.60 -0.99
C ALA A 32 -0.47 -0.26 -0.56
N ALA A 33 -0.39 0.70 -1.49
CA ALA A 33 -0.07 2.09 -1.23
C ALA A 33 -1.34 2.83 -0.78
N GLY A 34 -1.21 4.03 -0.31
CA GLY A 34 -2.33 4.86 0.09
C GLY A 34 -2.45 4.97 1.61
N HIS A 35 -3.64 5.30 2.07
CA HIS A 35 -3.92 5.58 3.49
C HIS A 35 -3.95 4.34 4.41
N PHE A 36 -3.62 3.15 3.91
CA PHE A 36 -3.51 1.95 4.73
C PHE A 36 -2.21 1.97 5.55
N ASP A 37 -2.29 1.54 6.81
CA ASP A 37 -1.15 1.58 7.74
C ASP A 37 -0.16 0.42 7.54
N VAL A 38 -0.64 -0.67 6.94
CA VAL A 38 0.19 -1.83 6.59
C VAL A 38 0.69 -1.67 5.17
N ASP A 39 1.96 -1.36 5.05
CA ASP A 39 2.63 -1.15 3.78
C ASP A 39 2.96 -2.48 3.09
N ASP A 40 2.96 -2.49 1.77
CA ASP A 40 3.47 -3.60 0.97
C ASP A 40 5.01 -3.52 0.85
N ALA A 41 5.63 -4.55 0.28
CA ALA A 41 7.06 -4.55 0.02
C ALA A 41 7.43 -4.04 -1.39
N GLY A 42 6.46 -3.60 -2.20
CA GLY A 42 6.71 -3.04 -3.53
C GLY A 42 7.35 -1.66 -3.47
N THR A 43 7.96 -1.27 -4.56
CA THR A 43 8.40 0.10 -4.86
C THR A 43 7.92 0.45 -6.26
N LEU A 44 7.79 1.72 -6.56
CA LEU A 44 7.49 2.20 -7.90
C LEU A 44 8.41 1.58 -8.95
N ASP A 45 7.97 1.51 -10.19
CA ASP A 45 8.81 1.07 -11.30
C ASP A 45 9.93 2.10 -11.61
N PRO A 46 11.07 1.68 -12.18
CA PRO A 46 12.13 2.58 -12.57
C PRO A 46 11.63 3.71 -13.47
N GLY A 47 11.93 4.96 -13.10
CA GLY A 47 11.51 6.16 -13.84
C GLY A 47 10.06 6.58 -13.57
N GLN A 48 9.41 6.02 -12.56
CA GLN A 48 8.09 6.45 -12.13
C GLN A 48 8.14 7.27 -10.84
N CYS A 49 7.18 8.16 -10.74
CA CYS A 49 6.79 8.89 -9.54
C CYS A 49 5.31 8.66 -9.23
N GLN A 50 4.91 8.98 -8.01
CA GLN A 50 3.50 9.00 -7.61
C GLN A 50 3.18 10.20 -6.73
N TYR A 51 1.90 10.53 -6.70
CA TYR A 51 1.28 11.32 -5.64
C TYR A 51 0.31 10.45 -4.90
N GLU A 52 0.46 10.42 -3.59
CA GLU A 52 -0.53 9.91 -2.68
C GLU A 52 -1.16 11.07 -1.94
N ALA A 53 -2.47 11.12 -1.86
CA ALA A 53 -3.19 12.09 -1.05
C ALA A 53 -4.38 11.43 -0.39
N TRP A 54 -4.60 11.70 0.90
CA TRP A 54 -5.79 11.20 1.57
C TRP A 54 -6.31 12.22 2.59
N TRP A 55 -7.61 12.15 2.79
CA TRP A 55 -8.31 12.85 3.85
C TRP A 55 -9.10 11.86 4.69
N GLY A 56 -9.04 12.04 6.01
CA GLY A 56 -9.74 11.18 6.94
C GLY A 56 -10.30 11.93 8.13
N ARG A 57 -11.28 11.29 8.78
CA ARG A 57 -11.93 11.79 9.98
C ARG A 57 -12.11 10.68 10.98
N THR A 58 -11.81 10.95 12.24
CA THR A 58 -11.89 9.97 13.32
C THR A 58 -12.56 10.59 14.54
N GLY A 59 -13.51 9.84 15.12
CA GLY A 59 -14.14 10.17 16.40
C GLY A 59 -15.38 11.06 16.33
N PRO A 60 -16.14 11.08 17.45
CA PRO A 60 -17.28 11.97 17.63
C PRO A 60 -16.82 13.45 17.76
N GLU A 61 -15.71 13.70 18.46
CA GLU A 61 -14.98 14.96 18.42
C GLU A 61 -13.94 14.84 17.30
N PRO A 62 -14.24 15.37 16.10
CA PRO A 62 -13.52 14.94 14.93
C PRO A 62 -12.06 15.41 14.92
N VAL A 63 -11.18 14.44 14.85
CA VAL A 63 -9.82 14.64 14.36
C VAL A 63 -9.86 14.46 12.84
N ASN A 64 -9.56 15.53 12.11
CA ASN A 64 -9.41 15.47 10.65
C ASN A 64 -7.92 15.38 10.32
N GLY A 65 -7.58 14.48 9.40
CA GLY A 65 -6.25 14.33 8.83
C GLY A 65 -6.28 14.59 7.33
N LEU A 66 -5.28 15.29 6.84
CA LEU A 66 -4.96 15.44 5.42
C LEU A 66 -3.51 15.05 5.23
N HIS A 67 -3.25 14.22 4.25
CA HIS A 67 -1.91 13.79 3.85
C HIS A 67 -1.66 14.08 2.37
N ILE A 68 -0.42 14.42 2.05
CA ILE A 68 0.10 14.48 0.67
C ILE A 68 1.50 13.90 0.70
N GLY A 69 1.74 12.88 -0.14
CA GLY A 69 2.99 12.12 -0.22
C GLY A 69 3.47 11.97 -1.67
N PRO A 70 4.23 12.92 -2.22
CA PRO A 70 4.94 12.67 -3.46
C PRO A 70 6.12 11.72 -3.23
N SER A 71 6.33 10.77 -4.14
CA SER A 71 7.52 9.92 -4.17
C SER A 71 7.96 9.61 -5.59
N CYS A 72 9.25 9.31 -5.75
CA CYS A 72 9.84 8.92 -7.03
C CYS A 72 10.86 7.81 -6.83
N ARG A 73 10.95 6.89 -7.78
CA ARG A 73 11.99 5.89 -7.78
C ARG A 73 13.30 6.44 -8.33
N ALA A 74 14.34 6.43 -7.49
CA ALA A 74 15.71 6.81 -7.83
C ALA A 74 16.65 5.60 -7.66
N GLY A 75 16.98 4.95 -8.77
CA GLY A 75 17.79 3.71 -8.76
C GLY A 75 17.07 2.56 -8.00
N PRO A 76 17.72 1.96 -6.98
CA PRO A 76 17.13 0.85 -6.24
C PRO A 76 16.13 1.29 -5.15
N VAL A 77 16.02 2.58 -4.87
CA VAL A 77 15.21 3.13 -3.77
C VAL A 77 14.11 4.02 -4.29
N GLU A 78 13.02 4.08 -3.53
CA GLU A 78 11.99 5.08 -3.66
C GLU A 78 12.21 6.15 -2.60
N LEU A 79 12.23 7.41 -3.03
CA LEU A 79 12.39 8.57 -2.17
C LEU A 79 11.08 9.36 -2.16
N GLY A 80 10.56 9.62 -0.99
CA GLY A 80 9.31 10.33 -0.79
C GLY A 80 9.43 11.48 0.21
N LEU A 81 8.41 12.32 0.20
CA LEU A 81 8.19 13.36 1.18
C LEU A 81 6.76 13.24 1.69
N ASN A 82 6.56 13.14 3.00
CA ASN A 82 5.25 13.13 3.63
C ASN A 82 4.93 14.52 4.17
N LEU A 83 3.71 14.98 3.93
CA LEU A 83 3.16 16.21 4.51
C LEU A 83 1.80 15.87 5.11
N ASP A 84 1.69 15.96 6.42
CA ASP A 84 0.50 15.65 7.19
C ASP A 84 -0.02 16.90 7.90
N ARG A 85 -1.32 17.14 7.78
CA ARG A 85 -2.02 18.15 8.56
C ARG A 85 -3.12 17.50 9.38
N PHE A 86 -3.07 17.68 10.68
CA PHE A 86 -4.11 17.24 11.61
C PHE A 86 -4.80 18.44 12.21
N SER A 87 -6.12 18.32 12.45
CA SER A 87 -6.90 19.33 13.14
C SER A 87 -7.91 18.69 14.07
N ALA A 88 -8.00 19.20 15.30
CA ALA A 88 -8.95 18.76 16.33
C ALA A 88 -9.24 19.91 17.28
N ALA A 89 -10.52 20.12 17.63
CA ALA A 89 -10.95 21.12 18.63
C ALA A 89 -10.37 22.53 18.42
N GLY A 90 -10.30 22.99 17.16
CA GLY A 90 -9.74 24.30 16.81
C GLY A 90 -8.21 24.40 16.77
N MET A 91 -7.50 23.35 17.20
CA MET A 91 -6.04 23.26 17.08
C MET A 91 -5.66 22.56 15.77
N HIS A 92 -4.48 22.89 15.26
CA HIS A 92 -3.89 22.20 14.11
C HIS A 92 -2.41 21.91 14.34
N SER A 93 -1.93 20.88 13.69
CA SER A 93 -0.52 20.51 13.61
C SER A 93 -0.18 20.14 12.18
N VAL A 94 0.97 20.58 11.71
CA VAL A 94 1.53 20.21 10.40
C VAL A 94 2.85 19.51 10.65
N VAL A 95 2.98 18.31 10.10
CA VAL A 95 4.19 17.48 10.18
C VAL A 95 4.63 17.17 8.77
N ALA A 96 5.93 17.26 8.51
CA ALA A 96 6.49 16.86 7.23
C ALA A 96 7.81 16.11 7.43
N GLY A 97 8.18 15.26 6.45
CA GLY A 97 9.47 14.60 6.51
C GLY A 97 9.76 13.68 5.34
N PRO A 98 11.04 13.41 5.10
CA PRO A 98 11.47 12.50 4.05
C PRO A 98 11.13 11.05 4.42
N GLN A 99 10.89 10.28 3.38
CA GLN A 99 10.73 8.82 3.43
C GLN A 99 11.64 8.18 2.39
N LEU A 100 12.18 7.01 2.73
CA LEU A 100 12.94 6.14 1.85
C LEU A 100 12.34 4.74 1.94
N LYS A 101 12.14 4.10 0.79
CA LYS A 101 11.75 2.67 0.71
C LYS A 101 12.71 1.94 -0.23
N TRP A 102 13.19 0.81 0.21
CA TRP A 102 14.11 -0.04 -0.53
C TRP A 102 13.60 -1.47 -0.53
N ASN A 103 13.14 -1.93 -1.71
CA ASN A 103 12.86 -3.35 -1.90
C ASN A 103 14.19 -4.07 -2.14
N PHE A 104 14.62 -4.87 -1.17
CA PHE A 104 15.89 -5.60 -1.21
C PHE A 104 15.72 -7.08 -1.58
N PHE A 105 14.47 -7.58 -1.66
CA PHE A 105 14.17 -8.96 -1.99
C PHE A 105 12.84 -9.06 -2.75
N GLY A 106 12.81 -9.84 -3.85
CA GLY A 106 11.59 -10.09 -4.61
C GLY A 106 11.03 -8.84 -5.28
N ALA A 107 11.88 -8.06 -5.97
CA ALA A 107 11.49 -6.82 -6.62
C ALA A 107 10.63 -7.03 -7.88
N ALA A 108 10.59 -8.23 -8.46
CA ALA A 108 9.70 -8.53 -9.58
C ALA A 108 8.24 -8.54 -9.13
N ALA A 109 7.35 -7.98 -9.95
CA ALA A 109 5.92 -7.82 -9.60
C ALA A 109 5.20 -9.16 -9.34
N ASP A 110 5.65 -10.23 -10.00
CA ASP A 110 5.13 -11.60 -9.87
C ASP A 110 5.85 -12.45 -8.83
N ALA A 111 6.86 -11.90 -8.13
CA ALA A 111 7.58 -12.64 -7.09
C ALA A 111 6.61 -13.10 -6.00
N PRO A 112 6.60 -14.40 -5.63
CA PRO A 112 5.68 -14.91 -4.61
C PRO A 112 5.93 -14.31 -3.23
N TRP A 113 7.15 -13.85 -2.97
CA TRP A 113 7.57 -13.17 -1.76
C TRP A 113 8.37 -11.93 -2.11
N SER A 114 8.14 -10.85 -1.40
CA SER A 114 8.96 -9.65 -1.47
C SER A 114 9.16 -9.04 -0.07
N ALA A 115 10.29 -8.36 0.13
CA ALA A 115 10.61 -7.67 1.37
C ALA A 115 11.29 -6.34 1.09
N ALA A 116 10.97 -5.33 1.91
CA ALA A 116 11.53 -4.01 1.80
C ALA A 116 11.93 -3.45 3.18
N LEU A 117 12.68 -2.36 3.16
CA LEU A 117 12.97 -1.51 4.30
C LEU A 117 12.37 -0.12 4.00
N SER A 118 11.56 0.39 4.92
CA SER A 118 11.03 1.75 4.87
C SER A 118 11.54 2.54 6.07
N LEU A 119 12.06 3.74 5.82
CA LEU A 119 12.57 4.67 6.82
C LEU A 119 11.89 6.01 6.63
N GLY A 120 11.43 6.62 7.72
CA GLY A 120 10.83 7.95 7.70
C GLY A 120 11.32 8.82 8.85
N ALA A 121 11.48 10.11 8.58
CA ALA A 121 11.68 11.14 9.60
C ALA A 121 10.50 12.11 9.59
N ALA A 122 10.20 12.71 10.74
CA ALA A 122 9.09 13.64 10.90
C ALA A 122 9.58 14.92 11.61
N PHE A 123 9.17 16.06 11.09
CA PHE A 123 9.46 17.39 11.62
C PHE A 123 8.13 18.10 11.88
N ASP A 124 7.96 18.66 13.07
CA ASP A 124 6.79 19.49 13.40
C ASP A 124 6.99 20.89 12.84
N LEU A 125 6.27 21.22 11.80
CA LEU A 125 6.34 22.54 11.15
C LEU A 125 5.53 23.60 11.88
N THR A 126 4.63 23.20 12.77
CA THR A 126 3.80 24.12 13.58
C THR A 126 4.57 24.66 14.78
N ARG A 127 5.30 23.77 15.46
CA ARG A 127 6.05 24.12 16.69
C ARG A 127 7.54 24.24 16.48
N GLY A 128 8.02 23.72 15.36
CA GLY A 128 9.44 23.60 15.03
C GLY A 128 10.10 22.37 15.65
N GLY A 129 11.14 21.89 14.99
CA GLY A 129 11.98 20.79 15.47
C GLY A 129 11.58 19.40 14.99
N ARG A 130 12.35 18.39 15.42
CA ARG A 130 12.08 16.98 15.09
C ARG A 130 10.92 16.46 15.92
N ALA A 131 9.90 15.93 15.24
CA ALA A 131 8.77 15.25 15.90
C ALA A 131 9.08 13.77 16.16
N GLY A 132 9.77 13.09 15.24
CA GLY A 132 10.08 11.69 15.41
C GLY A 132 10.57 11.02 14.13
N GLY A 133 10.21 9.76 13.99
CA GLY A 133 10.46 8.97 12.81
C GLY A 133 9.97 7.54 12.98
N GLN A 134 10.17 6.76 11.94
CA GLN A 134 9.78 5.35 11.91
C GLN A 134 10.77 4.53 11.10
N PHE A 135 10.80 3.25 11.44
CA PHE A 135 11.38 2.22 10.58
C PHE A 135 10.38 1.09 10.45
N VAL A 136 10.25 0.52 9.24
CA VAL A 136 9.34 -0.59 8.96
C VAL A 136 10.03 -1.58 8.02
N LEU A 137 9.79 -2.85 8.25
CA LEU A 137 10.15 -3.98 7.37
C LEU A 137 8.85 -4.56 6.80
N PRO A 138 8.38 -4.10 5.64
CA PRO A 138 7.26 -4.71 4.96
C PRO A 138 7.69 -6.04 4.30
N VAL A 139 6.82 -7.03 4.43
CA VAL A 139 6.91 -8.32 3.73
C VAL A 139 5.58 -8.56 3.04
N THR A 140 5.62 -8.90 1.78
CA THR A 140 4.43 -9.28 0.99
C THR A 140 4.54 -10.71 0.53
N TRP A 141 3.49 -11.48 0.75
CA TRP A 141 3.30 -12.83 0.24
C TRP A 141 2.13 -12.84 -0.75
N ARG A 142 2.35 -13.41 -1.94
CA ARG A 142 1.36 -13.54 -3.02
C ARG A 142 1.04 -15.02 -3.23
N PRO A 143 0.08 -15.60 -2.47
CA PRO A 143 -0.30 -17.01 -2.60
C PRO A 143 -1.01 -17.31 -3.93
N THR A 144 -1.69 -16.32 -4.49
CA THR A 144 -2.36 -16.39 -5.80
C THR A 144 -2.18 -15.08 -6.56
N GLY A 145 -2.56 -15.04 -7.84
CA GLY A 145 -2.56 -13.80 -8.62
C GLY A 145 -3.55 -12.73 -8.14
N SER A 146 -4.55 -13.11 -7.33
CA SER A 146 -5.57 -12.18 -6.83
C SER A 146 -5.48 -11.89 -5.34
N LEU A 147 -4.64 -12.59 -4.57
CA LEU A 147 -4.54 -12.40 -3.12
C LEU A 147 -3.11 -12.03 -2.74
N GLN A 148 -2.98 -10.95 -1.98
CA GLN A 148 -1.73 -10.53 -1.35
C GLN A 148 -1.93 -10.44 0.16
N ILE A 149 -0.93 -10.88 0.91
CA ILE A 149 -0.87 -10.75 2.37
C ILE A 149 0.36 -9.92 2.69
N HIS A 150 0.18 -8.85 3.44
CA HIS A 150 1.23 -7.94 3.85
C HIS A 150 1.44 -8.06 5.37
N ALA A 151 2.69 -8.09 5.78
CA ALA A 151 3.08 -8.08 7.19
C ALA A 151 4.15 -7.02 7.42
N ASN A 152 3.93 -6.16 8.42
CA ASN A 152 4.88 -5.13 8.80
C ASN A 152 5.42 -5.38 10.19
N LEU A 153 6.72 -5.17 10.37
CA LEU A 153 7.40 -5.13 11.66
C LEU A 153 8.30 -3.89 11.72
N GLY A 154 8.29 -3.18 12.84
CA GLY A 154 9.07 -1.95 12.94
C GLY A 154 8.93 -1.25 14.29
N ALA A 155 9.32 0.00 14.31
CA ALA A 155 9.23 0.87 15.47
C ALA A 155 9.00 2.33 15.07
N ASP A 156 8.23 3.03 15.91
CA ASP A 156 8.09 4.47 15.91
C ASP A 156 8.95 5.06 17.04
N TRP A 157 9.47 6.26 16.86
CA TRP A 157 10.11 7.03 17.92
C TRP A 157 9.65 8.48 17.90
N ALA A 158 9.43 9.04 19.09
CA ALA A 158 9.10 10.45 19.28
C ALA A 158 10.28 11.16 19.93
N THR A 159 10.84 12.20 19.28
CA THR A 159 12.05 12.88 19.77
C THR A 159 11.82 13.68 21.05
N GLY A 160 10.63 14.28 21.23
CA GLY A 160 10.30 15.11 22.39
C GLY A 160 10.23 14.34 23.71
N THR A 161 9.78 13.10 23.68
CA THR A 161 9.62 12.23 24.87
C THR A 161 10.66 11.13 24.94
N GLY A 162 11.42 10.90 23.87
CA GLY A 162 12.30 9.73 23.73
C GLY A 162 11.54 8.39 23.64
N ALA A 163 10.22 8.43 23.58
CA ALA A 163 9.39 7.23 23.52
C ALA A 163 9.67 6.42 22.24
N ARG A 164 9.77 5.11 22.43
CA ARG A 164 9.87 4.13 21.34
C ARG A 164 8.73 3.15 21.48
N THR A 165 7.98 2.94 20.41
CA THR A 165 6.85 2.03 20.39
C THR A 165 6.97 1.06 19.24
N PRO A 166 6.63 -0.25 19.44
CA PRO A 166 6.59 -1.17 18.34
C PRO A 166 5.49 -0.76 17.35
N ARG A 167 5.86 -0.81 16.07
CA ARG A 167 4.97 -0.68 14.91
C ARG A 167 4.83 -2.03 14.23
N GLY A 168 3.66 -2.32 13.68
CA GLY A 168 3.49 -3.52 12.89
C GLY A 168 2.04 -3.77 12.53
N GLY A 169 1.79 -4.82 11.74
CA GLY A 169 0.44 -5.16 11.34
C GLY A 169 0.41 -6.27 10.30
N LEU A 170 -0.82 -6.66 9.99
CA LEU A 170 -1.16 -7.60 8.92
C LEU A 170 -2.27 -6.99 8.08
N ALA A 171 -2.16 -7.16 6.76
CA ALA A 171 -3.22 -6.83 5.82
C ALA A 171 -3.40 -7.96 4.81
N ALA A 172 -4.62 -8.07 4.31
CA ALA A 172 -4.97 -8.88 3.16
C ALA A 172 -5.59 -7.96 2.11
N GLU A 173 -5.07 -8.03 0.89
CA GLU A 173 -5.64 -7.38 -0.28
C GLU A 173 -6.10 -8.44 -1.27
N TRP A 174 -7.37 -8.38 -1.65
CA TRP A 174 -8.00 -9.31 -2.57
C TRP A 174 -8.52 -8.56 -3.79
N ALA A 175 -7.86 -8.73 -4.93
CA ALA A 175 -8.33 -8.24 -6.22
C ALA A 175 -9.54 -9.07 -6.65
N LEU A 176 -10.70 -8.44 -6.74
CA LEU A 176 -11.94 -9.04 -7.25
C LEU A 176 -11.92 -9.09 -8.78
N ASP A 177 -11.37 -8.04 -9.37
CA ASP A 177 -11.12 -7.88 -10.80
C ASP A 177 -9.98 -6.86 -11.02
N ASP A 178 -9.74 -6.44 -12.27
CA ASP A 178 -8.69 -5.48 -12.63
C ASP A 178 -8.93 -4.05 -12.09
N LYS A 179 -10.11 -3.78 -11.54
CA LYS A 179 -10.52 -2.42 -11.11
C LYS A 179 -10.81 -2.33 -9.62
N VAL A 180 -11.11 -3.44 -8.96
CA VAL A 180 -11.59 -3.42 -7.58
C VAL A 180 -10.81 -4.40 -6.73
N SER A 181 -10.18 -3.89 -5.67
CA SER A 181 -9.60 -4.70 -4.60
C SER A 181 -10.32 -4.43 -3.28
N LEU A 182 -10.49 -5.46 -2.47
CA LEU A 182 -10.90 -5.36 -1.08
C LEU A 182 -9.68 -5.48 -0.19
N ILE A 183 -9.58 -4.61 0.82
CA ILE A 183 -8.44 -4.55 1.74
C ILE A 183 -8.97 -4.61 3.16
N ALA A 184 -8.39 -5.49 3.96
CA ALA A 184 -8.63 -5.56 5.40
C ALA A 184 -7.31 -5.60 6.14
N GLU A 185 -7.16 -4.76 7.17
CA GLU A 185 -5.93 -4.69 7.95
C GLU A 185 -6.17 -4.58 9.44
N ARG A 186 -5.16 -5.00 10.19
CA ARG A 186 -4.98 -4.69 11.60
C ARG A 186 -3.56 -4.25 11.85
N SER A 187 -3.41 -3.00 12.25
CA SER A 187 -2.13 -2.32 12.43
C SER A 187 -1.94 -1.80 13.85
N ARG A 188 -0.68 -1.57 14.21
CA ARG A 188 -0.29 -0.85 15.42
C ARG A 188 0.73 0.22 15.04
N ALA A 189 0.43 1.46 15.37
CA ALA A 189 1.31 2.60 15.18
C ALA A 189 1.23 3.52 16.41
N ALA A 190 2.33 4.12 16.82
CA ALA A 190 2.43 4.98 18.00
C ALA A 190 1.78 4.39 19.25
N GLY A 191 1.84 3.06 19.42
CA GLY A 191 1.25 2.35 20.56
C GLY A 191 -0.25 2.03 20.46
N VAL A 192 -0.93 2.46 19.40
CA VAL A 192 -2.39 2.32 19.24
C VAL A 192 -2.71 1.29 18.16
N TRP A 193 -3.67 0.40 18.44
CA TRP A 193 -4.19 -0.56 17.48
C TRP A 193 -5.33 0.04 16.65
N THR A 194 -5.28 -0.20 15.34
CA THR A 194 -6.34 0.13 14.38
C THR A 194 -6.74 -1.13 13.61
N SER A 195 -8.03 -1.34 13.43
CA SER A 195 -8.57 -2.29 12.45
C SER A 195 -9.26 -1.50 11.36
N ARG A 196 -8.99 -1.81 10.10
CA ARG A 196 -9.53 -1.09 8.93
C ARG A 196 -10.01 -2.08 7.88
N ILE A 197 -11.08 -1.73 7.21
CA ILE A 197 -11.59 -2.42 6.03
C ILE A 197 -11.91 -1.38 4.97
N GLY A 198 -11.59 -1.66 3.74
CA GLY A 198 -11.83 -0.74 2.64
C GLY A 198 -11.72 -1.40 1.28
N GLY A 199 -11.75 -0.56 0.27
CA GLY A 199 -11.57 -0.98 -1.12
C GLY A 199 -10.77 0.05 -1.89
N ARG A 200 -10.06 -0.45 -2.88
CA ARG A 200 -9.36 0.31 -3.90
C ARG A 200 -10.10 0.18 -5.22
N PHE A 201 -10.26 1.30 -5.90
CA PHE A 201 -10.93 1.41 -7.19
C PHE A 201 -9.96 2.02 -8.21
N SER A 202 -9.45 1.20 -9.13
CA SER A 202 -8.57 1.63 -10.23
C SER A 202 -9.42 2.33 -11.30
N LEU A 203 -9.32 3.66 -11.38
CA LEU A 203 -10.00 4.47 -12.39
C LEU A 203 -9.29 4.35 -13.75
N THR A 204 -7.98 4.27 -13.71
CA THR A 204 -7.08 4.01 -14.84
C THR A 204 -5.93 3.13 -14.35
N PRO A 205 -5.04 2.61 -15.22
CA PRO A 205 -3.84 1.89 -14.76
C PRO A 205 -2.91 2.72 -13.85
N LEU A 206 -3.03 4.05 -13.87
CA LEU A 206 -2.15 4.97 -13.12
C LEU A 206 -2.87 5.73 -12.01
N ILE A 207 -4.21 5.64 -11.91
CA ILE A 207 -4.99 6.40 -10.94
C ILE A 207 -5.92 5.46 -10.20
N SER A 208 -5.84 5.46 -8.87
CA SER A 208 -6.77 4.75 -8.01
C SER A 208 -7.35 5.63 -6.91
N VAL A 209 -8.53 5.28 -6.44
CA VAL A 209 -9.21 5.87 -5.29
C VAL A 209 -9.41 4.79 -4.25
N ASP A 210 -9.05 5.09 -3.02
CA ASP A 210 -9.23 4.22 -1.87
C ASP A 210 -10.29 4.79 -0.93
N VAL A 211 -11.15 3.92 -0.39
CA VAL A 211 -12.13 4.29 0.63
C VAL A 211 -12.09 3.26 1.74
N SER A 212 -12.01 3.71 2.99
CA SER A 212 -11.99 2.78 4.12
C SER A 212 -12.72 3.29 5.35
N ALA A 213 -13.13 2.33 6.19
CA ALA A 213 -13.63 2.56 7.53
C ALA A 213 -12.72 1.89 8.55
N SER A 214 -12.55 2.53 9.72
CA SER A 214 -11.65 2.04 10.77
C SER A 214 -12.28 2.05 12.16
N ARG A 215 -11.67 1.27 13.05
CA ARG A 215 -11.85 1.32 14.49
C ARG A 215 -10.49 1.39 15.16
N THR A 216 -10.27 2.42 15.98
CA THR A 216 -8.97 2.73 16.58
C THR A 216 -9.06 2.75 18.11
N GLY A 217 -8.04 2.22 18.75
CA GLY A 217 -7.91 2.17 20.20
C GLY A 217 -8.86 1.19 20.89
N PRO A 218 -8.75 1.06 22.24
CA PRO A 218 -9.56 0.12 23.02
C PRO A 218 -11.04 0.50 23.04
N GLN A 219 -11.38 1.78 22.86
CA GLN A 219 -12.77 2.28 22.79
C GLN A 219 -13.40 2.05 21.41
N GLY A 220 -12.63 1.58 20.42
CA GLY A 220 -13.12 1.32 19.07
C GLY A 220 -13.61 2.59 18.37
N VAL A 221 -12.88 3.70 18.52
CA VAL A 221 -13.20 4.99 17.90
C VAL A 221 -13.29 4.80 16.38
N ARG A 222 -14.45 5.17 15.81
CA ARG A 222 -14.73 4.99 14.38
C ARG A 222 -14.09 6.10 13.58
N GLY A 223 -13.59 5.74 12.41
CA GLY A 223 -13.05 6.68 11.44
C GLY A 223 -13.35 6.22 10.01
N PHE A 224 -13.16 7.12 9.07
CA PHE A 224 -13.16 6.83 7.65
C PHE A 224 -12.09 7.65 6.94
N VAL A 225 -11.63 7.15 5.81
CA VAL A 225 -10.61 7.80 4.96
C VAL A 225 -10.98 7.62 3.51
N VAL A 226 -10.70 8.65 2.72
CA VAL A 226 -10.74 8.62 1.26
C VAL A 226 -9.35 9.03 0.77
N GLY A 227 -8.78 8.26 -0.14
CA GLY A 227 -7.46 8.47 -0.72
C GLY A 227 -7.50 8.50 -2.24
N LEU A 228 -6.50 9.14 -2.81
CA LEU A 228 -6.21 9.19 -4.24
C LEU A 228 -4.73 8.86 -4.43
N ASN A 229 -4.44 7.95 -5.34
CA ASN A 229 -3.09 7.63 -5.78
C ASN A 229 -2.99 7.89 -7.27
N HIS A 230 -1.91 8.53 -7.69
CA HIS A 230 -1.64 8.83 -9.09
C HIS A 230 -0.18 8.61 -9.40
N GLU A 231 0.09 7.61 -10.25
CA GLU A 231 1.41 7.33 -10.78
C GLU A 231 1.63 8.04 -12.12
N PHE A 232 2.86 8.43 -12.40
CA PHE A 232 3.25 9.09 -13.64
C PHE A 232 4.72 8.86 -13.96
N ALA A 233 5.08 8.87 -15.24
CA ALA A 233 6.47 8.74 -15.66
C ALA A 233 7.23 10.05 -15.37
N TRP A 234 8.43 9.91 -14.78
CA TRP A 234 9.39 11.00 -14.67
C TRP A 234 10.41 10.85 -15.81
N LYS A 235 10.46 11.89 -16.63
CA LYS A 235 11.42 11.99 -17.74
C LYS A 235 12.72 12.66 -17.27
#